data_76de6bd452bdc538fb89cd166b03a05b
#
_entry.id   76de6bd452bdc538fb89cd166b03a05b
#
_cell.length_a   1.000
_cell.length_b   1.000
_cell.length_c   1.000
_cell.angle_alpha   90.00
_cell.angle_beta   90.00
_cell.angle_gamma   90.00
#
_symmetry.space_group_name_H-M   'P 1'
#
loop_
_entity.id
_entity.type
_entity.pdbx_description
1 polymer ?
#
loop_
_entity_poly.entity_id
_entity_poly.type
_entity_poly.pdbx_seq_one_letter_code
_entity_poly.pdbx_strand_id
1 'polypeptide(L)'
;DQDGDGYGDNATGPEPDACPGVPGNSTFDRFGCEDGDGDGMSNISDAFPDDPTRTQDSDGDTLDDLEDNCTLVPGNSTIDRTGCRDTDGDGYSDPTVASSNSINWNESDGADALPLDPTQWLDQDGDGYGDNPNGSLPDACPTEYGSSNLDRYGCPDGDNDGASQGNDAFPDEPTQWEDRDGDGFGDNPNGTSPDA
;
A
#
# COMPACT_ATOMS: atom_id res chain seq x y z
N ASP A 1 50.10 9.69 -4.13
CA ASP A 1 49.46 9.61 -2.81
C ASP A 1 49.69 10.94 -2.10
N GLN A 2 48.85 11.92 -2.47
CA GLN A 2 49.00 13.31 -2.05
C GLN A 2 48.51 13.53 -0.61
N ASP A 3 47.53 12.80 -0.20
CA ASP A 3 46.91 12.94 1.10
C ASP A 3 47.33 11.87 2.13
N GLY A 4 48.01 10.82 1.65
CA GLY A 4 48.66 9.80 2.50
C GLY A 4 47.76 8.68 2.97
N ASP A 5 46.67 8.39 2.26
CA ASP A 5 45.71 7.34 2.60
C ASP A 5 46.07 5.92 2.07
N GLY A 6 47.10 5.88 1.18
CA GLY A 6 47.60 4.64 0.60
C GLY A 6 47.13 4.36 -0.82
N TYR A 7 46.22 5.16 -1.37
CA TYR A 7 45.81 5.09 -2.77
C TYR A 7 46.66 6.04 -3.63
N GLY A 8 46.85 5.70 -4.88
CA GLY A 8 47.74 6.46 -5.77
C GLY A 8 47.01 7.42 -6.68
N ASP A 9 47.51 8.68 -6.81
CA ASP A 9 46.91 9.74 -7.62
C ASP A 9 46.94 9.50 -9.15
N ASN A 10 47.55 8.41 -9.59
CA ASN A 10 47.63 8.09 -11.02
C ASN A 10 46.29 7.48 -11.50
N ALA A 11 45.49 8.28 -12.17
CA ALA A 11 44.16 7.87 -12.68
C ALA A 11 44.15 6.68 -13.66
N THR A 12 45.34 6.23 -14.13
CA THR A 12 45.47 5.05 -14.99
C THR A 12 46.09 3.84 -14.26
N GLY A 13 46.32 3.97 -12.96
CA GLY A 13 46.81 2.91 -12.08
C GLY A 13 45.71 1.88 -11.74
N PRO A 14 46.13 0.76 -11.16
CA PRO A 14 45.16 -0.09 -10.49
C PRO A 14 44.64 0.64 -9.23
N GLU A 15 43.35 0.63 -9.00
CA GLU A 15 42.72 1.28 -7.84
C GLU A 15 43.16 2.73 -7.65
N PRO A 16 42.89 3.60 -8.65
CA PRO A 16 43.33 5.00 -8.57
C PRO A 16 42.53 5.72 -7.49
N ASP A 17 43.22 6.60 -6.74
CA ASP A 17 42.56 7.50 -5.79
C ASP A 17 41.57 8.42 -6.52
N ALA A 18 40.32 8.32 -6.13
CA ALA A 18 39.24 9.14 -6.68
C ALA A 18 39.07 10.49 -5.93
N CYS A 19 39.74 10.63 -4.77
CA CYS A 19 39.72 11.83 -3.91
C CYS A 19 41.09 12.33 -3.50
N PRO A 20 42.05 12.59 -4.44
CA PRO A 20 43.49 12.77 -4.19
C PRO A 20 43.91 13.87 -3.22
N GLY A 21 43.06 14.55 -2.57
CA GLY A 21 43.34 15.62 -1.63
C GLY A 21 42.57 15.53 -0.33
N VAL A 22 41.85 14.44 -0.14
CA VAL A 22 41.05 14.15 1.05
C VAL A 22 41.22 12.67 1.43
N PRO A 23 41.99 12.37 2.49
CA PRO A 23 42.25 10.97 2.88
C PRO A 23 40.95 10.22 3.11
N GLY A 24 40.87 9.01 2.56
CA GLY A 24 39.70 8.18 2.70
C GLY A 24 40.02 6.68 2.71
N ASN A 25 39.03 5.86 2.96
CA ASN A 25 39.18 4.42 3.15
C ASN A 25 38.17 3.59 2.34
N SER A 26 37.39 4.22 1.46
CA SER A 26 36.45 3.50 0.59
C SER A 26 37.19 2.55 -0.38
N THR A 27 36.64 1.38 -0.59
CA THR A 27 37.27 0.25 -1.29
C THR A 27 36.43 -0.34 -2.41
N PHE A 28 35.19 0.10 -2.57
CA PHE A 28 34.23 -0.54 -3.47
C PHE A 28 33.90 0.28 -4.72
N ASP A 29 33.55 1.54 -4.58
CA ASP A 29 33.11 2.41 -5.70
C ASP A 29 34.17 3.45 -6.11
N ARG A 30 34.65 4.25 -5.18
CA ARG A 30 35.58 5.36 -5.34
C ARG A 30 36.73 5.21 -4.37
N PHE A 31 37.77 4.49 -4.77
CA PHE A 31 38.93 4.19 -3.94
C PHE A 31 39.53 5.47 -3.33
N GLY A 32 39.85 5.44 -2.03
CA GLY A 32 40.48 6.56 -1.33
C GLY A 32 39.57 7.74 -1.02
N CYS A 33 38.25 7.60 -1.21
CA CYS A 33 37.32 8.62 -0.74
C CYS A 33 36.83 8.36 0.69
N GLU A 34 36.29 9.38 1.33
CA GLU A 34 35.73 9.27 2.67
C GLU A 34 34.62 8.22 2.71
N ASP A 35 34.69 7.31 3.69
CA ASP A 35 33.75 6.26 3.99
C ASP A 35 33.53 6.29 5.51
N GLY A 36 32.34 6.77 5.92
CA GLY A 36 32.07 7.16 7.30
C GLY A 36 31.83 5.98 8.22
N ASP A 37 31.19 4.93 7.73
CA ASP A 37 30.83 3.77 8.52
C ASP A 37 31.70 2.54 8.25
N GLY A 38 32.49 2.57 7.18
CA GLY A 38 33.52 1.56 6.90
C GLY A 38 32.98 0.32 6.15
N ASP A 39 31.90 0.46 5.42
CA ASP A 39 31.32 -0.63 4.62
C ASP A 39 32.00 -0.80 3.25
N GLY A 40 32.79 0.18 2.83
CA GLY A 40 33.56 0.21 1.60
C GLY A 40 32.97 1.13 0.51
N MET A 41 31.75 1.61 0.64
CA MET A 41 31.19 2.64 -0.22
C MET A 41 31.65 4.02 0.24
N SER A 42 31.85 4.92 -0.72
CA SER A 42 32.17 6.32 -0.37
C SER A 42 30.91 7.06 0.08
N ASN A 43 31.04 7.97 1.06
CA ASN A 43 29.92 8.80 1.54
C ASN A 43 29.13 9.53 0.44
N ILE A 44 29.74 9.74 -0.72
CA ILE A 44 29.09 10.41 -1.87
C ILE A 44 28.14 9.48 -2.62
N SER A 45 28.48 8.19 -2.66
CA SER A 45 27.72 7.17 -3.39
C SER A 45 26.82 6.35 -2.47
N ASP A 46 27.07 6.43 -1.18
CA ASP A 46 26.32 5.74 -0.14
C ASP A 46 25.08 6.53 0.23
N ALA A 47 23.92 5.89 0.17
CA ALA A 47 22.66 6.48 0.62
C ALA A 47 22.56 6.54 2.15
N PHE A 48 23.37 5.71 2.87
CA PHE A 48 23.34 5.58 4.33
C PHE A 48 24.71 5.68 4.96
N PRO A 49 25.44 6.82 4.83
CA PRO A 49 26.86 6.96 5.17
C PRO A 49 27.25 6.75 6.64
N ASP A 50 26.30 6.46 7.49
CA ASP A 50 26.47 6.20 8.93
C ASP A 50 25.99 4.79 9.32
N ASP A 51 25.59 3.93 8.37
CA ASP A 51 25.04 2.58 8.63
C ASP A 51 25.73 1.52 7.76
N PRO A 52 26.73 0.81 8.28
CA PRO A 52 27.56 -0.13 7.51
C PRO A 52 26.81 -1.40 7.03
N THR A 53 25.53 -1.48 7.20
CA THR A 53 24.68 -2.58 6.73
C THR A 53 23.80 -2.20 5.55
N ARG A 54 23.79 -0.91 5.15
CA ARG A 54 22.92 -0.33 4.14
C ARG A 54 23.72 0.58 3.21
N THR A 55 23.57 0.42 1.90
CA THR A 55 24.37 1.15 0.92
C THR A 55 23.56 1.86 -0.16
N GLN A 56 22.47 1.27 -0.61
CA GLN A 56 21.71 1.73 -1.77
C GLN A 56 20.26 2.00 -1.44
N ASP A 57 19.78 3.12 -1.94
CA ASP A 57 18.37 3.50 -1.94
C ASP A 57 18.08 4.08 -3.34
N SER A 58 17.57 3.24 -4.22
CA SER A 58 17.44 3.56 -5.64
C SER A 58 16.32 4.53 -5.96
N ASP A 59 15.30 4.63 -5.10
CA ASP A 59 14.15 5.51 -5.31
C ASP A 59 14.04 6.65 -4.29
N GLY A 60 14.82 6.61 -3.21
CA GLY A 60 14.95 7.70 -2.25
C GLY A 60 13.89 7.71 -1.15
N ASP A 61 13.31 6.57 -0.81
CA ASP A 61 12.29 6.46 0.23
C ASP A 61 12.84 6.15 1.64
N THR A 62 14.16 6.05 1.76
CA THR A 62 14.91 5.78 3.01
C THR A 62 15.01 4.30 3.41
N LEU A 63 14.55 3.40 2.58
CA LEU A 63 14.81 1.97 2.70
C LEU A 63 15.98 1.57 1.81
N ASP A 64 16.76 0.61 2.28
CA ASP A 64 17.82 0.01 1.46
C ASP A 64 17.22 -0.94 0.43
N ASP A 65 17.78 -0.96 -0.78
CA ASP A 65 17.32 -1.81 -1.90
C ASP A 65 17.18 -3.31 -1.53
N LEU A 66 17.85 -3.78 -0.48
CA LEU A 66 17.74 -5.17 -0.01
C LEU A 66 16.52 -5.41 0.88
N GLU A 67 16.03 -4.38 1.55
CA GLU A 67 14.85 -4.43 2.42
C GLU A 67 13.59 -3.98 1.70
N ASP A 68 13.76 -3.19 0.61
CA ASP A 68 12.69 -2.65 -0.18
C ASP A 68 12.17 -3.64 -1.24
N ASN A 69 10.88 -3.92 -1.22
CA ASN A 69 10.21 -4.73 -2.23
C ASN A 69 9.88 -3.95 -3.52
N CYS A 70 9.98 -2.63 -3.47
CA CYS A 70 9.64 -1.72 -4.58
C CYS A 70 10.77 -0.76 -4.96
N THR A 71 12.00 -1.21 -4.96
CA THR A 71 13.29 -0.50 -5.12
C THR A 71 13.39 0.63 -6.16
N LEU A 72 12.39 0.84 -6.98
CA LEU A 72 12.36 1.88 -8.03
C LEU A 72 11.12 2.77 -7.93
N VAL A 73 10.30 2.58 -6.92
CA VAL A 73 9.05 3.33 -6.71
C VAL A 73 8.90 3.64 -5.23
N PRO A 74 9.18 4.88 -4.82
CA PRO A 74 9.14 5.24 -3.41
C PRO A 74 7.81 4.89 -2.74
N GLY A 75 7.91 4.29 -1.54
CA GLY A 75 6.73 3.86 -0.79
C GLY A 75 6.93 3.88 0.72
N ASN A 76 5.90 3.52 1.43
CA ASN A 76 5.87 3.58 2.89
C ASN A 76 5.10 2.41 3.52
N SER A 77 4.69 1.42 2.74
CA SER A 77 4.05 0.20 3.26
C SER A 77 5.01 -0.62 4.14
N THR A 78 4.46 -1.27 5.15
CA THR A 78 5.27 -1.94 6.19
C THR A 78 4.76 -3.33 6.57
N ILE A 79 3.56 -3.72 6.12
CA ILE A 79 2.90 -4.94 6.58
C ILE A 79 3.04 -6.08 5.58
N ASP A 80 2.71 -5.84 4.32
CA ASP A 80 2.72 -6.85 3.26
C ASP A 80 4.00 -6.80 2.41
N ARG A 81 4.26 -5.69 1.75
CA ARG A 81 5.44 -5.43 0.91
C ARG A 81 6.08 -4.13 1.37
N THR A 82 7.15 -4.25 2.14
CA THR A 82 7.89 -3.10 2.67
C THR A 82 8.40 -2.20 1.53
N GLY A 83 8.30 -0.87 1.70
CA GLY A 83 8.78 0.11 0.73
C GLY A 83 7.92 0.29 -0.51
N CYS A 84 6.78 -0.37 -0.60
CA CYS A 84 5.86 -0.15 -1.70
C CYS A 84 4.89 0.99 -1.41
N ARG A 85 4.27 1.50 -2.47
CA ARG A 85 3.30 2.57 -2.32
C ARG A 85 2.13 2.15 -1.44
N ASP A 86 1.81 2.98 -0.47
CA ASP A 86 0.68 2.89 0.43
C ASP A 86 0.05 4.29 0.48
N THR A 87 -1.13 4.44 -0.10
CA THR A 87 -1.73 5.77 -0.35
C THR A 87 -2.40 6.34 0.89
N ASP A 88 -3.00 5.51 1.72
CA ASP A 88 -3.74 5.98 2.90
C ASP A 88 -2.99 5.80 4.22
N GLY A 89 -1.89 5.04 4.21
CA GLY A 89 -0.97 4.93 5.35
C GLY A 89 -1.37 3.88 6.39
N ASP A 90 -2.11 2.86 6.00
CA ASP A 90 -2.50 1.77 6.90
C ASP A 90 -1.43 0.67 7.03
N GLY A 91 -0.42 0.72 6.18
CA GLY A 91 0.72 -0.19 6.13
C GLY A 91 0.62 -1.27 5.07
N TYR A 92 -0.52 -1.46 4.43
CA TYR A 92 -0.67 -2.34 3.27
C TYR A 92 -0.35 -1.60 1.96
N SER A 93 0.21 -2.31 1.00
CA SER A 93 0.62 -1.70 -0.27
C SER A 93 -0.54 -1.64 -1.27
N ASP A 94 -0.62 -0.52 -1.99
CA ASP A 94 -1.56 -0.34 -3.10
C ASP A 94 -1.44 -1.46 -4.15
N PRO A 95 -2.53 -1.85 -4.82
CA PRO A 95 -2.45 -2.74 -5.97
C PRO A 95 -1.66 -2.09 -7.12
N THR A 96 -0.83 -2.88 -7.80
CA THR A 96 -0.04 -2.43 -8.94
C THR A 96 -0.45 -3.14 -10.21
N VAL A 97 -0.71 -2.38 -11.28
CA VAL A 97 -0.90 -2.96 -12.62
C VAL A 97 0.47 -3.22 -13.25
N ALA A 98 0.63 -4.38 -13.86
CA ALA A 98 1.86 -4.74 -14.57
C ALA A 98 2.18 -3.70 -15.65
N SER A 99 3.20 -2.88 -15.41
CA SER A 99 3.93 -2.16 -16.43
C SER A 99 5.29 -2.85 -16.64
N SER A 100 5.99 -2.56 -17.72
CA SER A 100 7.13 -3.35 -18.26
C SER A 100 8.22 -3.79 -17.27
N ASN A 101 8.17 -3.41 -16.00
CA ASN A 101 9.14 -3.75 -14.95
C ASN A 101 8.53 -3.96 -13.55
N SER A 102 7.22 -3.96 -13.38
CA SER A 102 6.58 -4.22 -12.08
C SER A 102 5.84 -5.54 -12.05
N ILE A 103 5.91 -6.21 -10.90
CA ILE A 103 5.10 -7.38 -10.59
C ILE A 103 3.64 -6.93 -10.56
N ASN A 104 2.75 -7.71 -11.16
CA ASN A 104 1.31 -7.50 -10.96
C ASN A 104 0.98 -7.90 -9.52
N TRP A 105 0.66 -6.93 -8.70
CA TRP A 105 0.26 -7.10 -7.32
C TRP A 105 -1.17 -6.63 -7.16
N ASN A 106 -2.05 -7.50 -6.73
CA ASN A 106 -3.48 -7.24 -6.67
C ASN A 106 -4.08 -7.82 -5.37
N GLU A 107 -5.33 -7.54 -5.13
CA GLU A 107 -6.08 -7.95 -3.94
C GLU A 107 -5.97 -9.46 -3.66
N SER A 108 -6.01 -10.31 -4.70
CA SER A 108 -5.86 -11.76 -4.53
C SER A 108 -4.44 -12.20 -4.14
N ASP A 109 -3.45 -11.34 -4.31
CA ASP A 109 -2.07 -11.52 -3.88
C ASP A 109 -1.82 -10.91 -2.48
N GLY A 110 -2.77 -10.13 -1.95
CA GLY A 110 -2.73 -9.48 -0.65
C GLY A 110 -2.53 -7.96 -0.70
N ALA A 111 -2.70 -7.32 -1.87
CA ALA A 111 -2.73 -5.87 -1.96
C ALA A 111 -3.92 -5.28 -1.21
N ASP A 112 -3.78 -4.03 -0.78
CA ASP A 112 -4.86 -3.26 -0.21
C ASP A 112 -6.05 -3.18 -1.17
N ALA A 113 -7.21 -3.66 -0.73
CA ALA A 113 -8.45 -3.63 -1.51
C ALA A 113 -9.11 -2.24 -1.51
N LEU A 114 -8.83 -1.42 -0.49
CA LEU A 114 -9.41 -0.09 -0.31
C LEU A 114 -8.34 1.00 -0.09
N PRO A 115 -7.47 1.30 -1.07
CA PRO A 115 -6.29 2.16 -0.94
C PRO A 115 -6.53 3.63 -0.60
N LEU A 116 -7.72 3.99 -0.20
CA LEU A 116 -8.11 5.34 0.23
C LEU A 116 -8.81 5.35 1.60
N ASP A 117 -8.90 4.19 2.26
CA ASP A 117 -9.51 4.05 3.58
C ASP A 117 -8.55 3.38 4.58
N PRO A 118 -7.80 4.16 5.38
CA PRO A 118 -6.79 3.64 6.29
C PRO A 118 -7.34 2.76 7.43
N THR A 119 -8.59 2.39 7.37
CA THR A 119 -9.23 1.50 8.34
C THR A 119 -9.67 0.18 7.72
N GLN A 120 -9.49 0.03 6.40
CA GLN A 120 -9.93 -1.13 5.61
C GLN A 120 -8.85 -1.51 4.58
N TRP A 121 -8.44 -2.77 4.55
CA TRP A 121 -7.42 -3.28 3.62
C TRP A 121 -7.80 -4.61 2.94
N LEU A 122 -8.87 -5.24 3.38
CA LEU A 122 -9.37 -6.50 2.84
C LEU A 122 -10.83 -6.35 2.44
N ASP A 123 -11.17 -6.87 1.27
CA ASP A 123 -12.51 -7.00 0.73
C ASP A 123 -12.57 -8.37 0.03
N GLN A 124 -13.11 -9.37 0.72
CA GLN A 124 -13.00 -10.76 0.28
C GLN A 124 -13.91 -11.10 -0.90
N ASP A 125 -15.06 -10.47 -0.99
CA ASP A 125 -16.04 -10.74 -2.06
C ASP A 125 -16.04 -9.68 -3.18
N GLY A 126 -15.31 -8.57 -2.99
CA GLY A 126 -15.05 -7.55 -4.01
C GLY A 126 -16.21 -6.61 -4.26
N ASP A 127 -17.02 -6.31 -3.24
CA ASP A 127 -18.19 -5.44 -3.36
C ASP A 127 -17.91 -3.96 -3.04
N GLY A 128 -16.70 -3.67 -2.52
CA GLY A 128 -16.24 -2.34 -2.18
C GLY A 128 -16.47 -1.94 -0.73
N TYR A 129 -16.96 -2.84 0.12
CA TYR A 129 -16.99 -2.70 1.56
C TYR A 129 -15.89 -3.56 2.20
N GLY A 130 -15.20 -3.02 3.19
CA GLY A 130 -14.06 -3.71 3.78
C GLY A 130 -14.43 -4.61 4.96
N ASP A 131 -13.68 -5.71 5.08
CA ASP A 131 -13.93 -6.79 6.04
C ASP A 131 -13.54 -6.45 7.49
N ASN A 132 -12.83 -5.34 7.74
CA ASN A 132 -12.48 -4.96 9.10
C ASN A 132 -13.70 -4.43 9.86
N PRO A 133 -14.22 -5.17 10.86
CA PRO A 133 -15.45 -4.80 11.57
C PRO A 133 -15.28 -3.53 12.44
N ASN A 134 -14.07 -3.03 12.63
CA ASN A 134 -13.77 -1.80 13.35
C ASN A 134 -13.40 -0.64 12.41
N GLY A 135 -13.39 -0.89 11.11
CA GLY A 135 -13.13 0.11 10.08
C GLY A 135 -14.34 0.96 9.74
N SER A 136 -14.20 1.84 8.76
CA SER A 136 -15.30 2.63 8.25
C SER A 136 -16.22 1.78 7.38
N LEU A 137 -17.54 1.96 7.51
CA LEU A 137 -18.55 1.24 6.74
C LEU A 137 -18.24 -0.26 6.58
N PRO A 138 -18.05 -1.01 7.71
CA PRO A 138 -17.60 -2.39 7.64
C PRO A 138 -18.62 -3.26 6.92
N ASP A 139 -18.12 -4.18 6.10
CA ASP A 139 -18.95 -5.19 5.46
C ASP A 139 -19.62 -6.10 6.52
N ALA A 140 -20.91 -6.21 6.42
CA ALA A 140 -21.71 -7.08 7.28
C ALA A 140 -21.89 -8.51 6.71
N CYS A 141 -21.48 -8.72 5.45
CA CYS A 141 -21.57 -9.97 4.71
C CYS A 141 -20.26 -10.34 3.97
N PRO A 142 -19.08 -10.40 4.61
CA PRO A 142 -17.74 -10.45 4.02
C PRO A 142 -17.43 -11.57 3.02
N THR A 143 -18.37 -12.37 2.64
CA THR A 143 -18.22 -13.52 1.72
C THR A 143 -19.34 -13.59 0.70
N GLU A 144 -20.25 -12.65 0.72
CA GLU A 144 -21.44 -12.63 -0.14
C GLU A 144 -21.58 -11.23 -0.73
N TYR A 145 -21.05 -11.02 -1.94
CA TYR A 145 -21.14 -9.76 -2.69
C TYR A 145 -22.52 -9.09 -2.56
N GLY A 146 -22.55 -7.85 -2.15
CA GLY A 146 -23.78 -7.11 -1.95
C GLY A 146 -23.70 -5.62 -2.28
N SER A 147 -24.83 -4.95 -2.30
CA SER A 147 -24.95 -3.53 -2.62
C SER A 147 -25.70 -2.71 -1.57
N SER A 148 -26.12 -3.37 -0.48
CA SER A 148 -26.88 -2.69 0.57
C SER A 148 -26.04 -1.61 1.26
N ASN A 149 -26.67 -0.47 1.56
CA ASN A 149 -26.00 0.69 2.11
C ASN A 149 -26.84 1.50 3.12
N LEU A 150 -28.00 0.97 3.52
CA LEU A 150 -28.88 1.63 4.50
C LEU A 150 -28.77 0.98 5.90
N ASP A 151 -28.66 -0.33 5.97
CA ASP A 151 -28.75 -1.07 7.23
C ASP A 151 -27.51 -1.95 7.49
N ARG A 152 -27.19 -2.85 6.58
CA ARG A 152 -26.06 -3.77 6.63
C ARG A 152 -25.23 -3.59 5.37
N TYR A 153 -24.19 -2.81 5.47
CA TYR A 153 -23.30 -2.53 4.34
C TYR A 153 -22.77 -3.82 3.73
N GLY A 154 -22.66 -3.89 2.39
CA GLY A 154 -22.07 -5.02 1.69
C GLY A 154 -22.92 -6.29 1.67
N CYS A 155 -24.14 -6.28 2.18
CA CYS A 155 -25.00 -7.46 2.08
C CYS A 155 -25.82 -7.48 0.78
N PRO A 156 -26.28 -8.68 0.33
CA PRO A 156 -27.14 -8.80 -0.83
C PRO A 156 -28.39 -7.92 -0.72
N ASP A 157 -28.68 -7.19 -1.79
CA ASP A 157 -29.82 -6.29 -1.96
C ASP A 157 -30.46 -6.61 -3.32
N GLY A 158 -31.64 -7.24 -3.30
CA GLY A 158 -32.25 -7.85 -4.48
C GLY A 158 -32.84 -6.86 -5.48
N ASP A 159 -33.37 -5.75 -5.01
CA ASP A 159 -34.06 -4.73 -5.81
C ASP A 159 -33.29 -3.40 -5.88
N ASN A 160 -32.15 -3.28 -5.14
CA ASN A 160 -31.25 -2.13 -5.10
C ASN A 160 -31.91 -0.87 -4.50
N ASP A 161 -32.71 -1.02 -3.47
CA ASP A 161 -33.23 0.13 -2.72
C ASP A 161 -32.32 0.57 -1.56
N GLY A 162 -31.27 -0.22 -1.27
CA GLY A 162 -30.25 0.00 -0.26
C GLY A 162 -30.46 -0.81 1.03
N ALA A 163 -31.62 -1.38 1.25
CA ALA A 163 -31.86 -2.30 2.36
C ALA A 163 -31.31 -3.69 2.05
N SER A 164 -30.76 -4.36 3.07
CA SER A 164 -30.27 -5.72 2.85
C SER A 164 -31.44 -6.71 2.73
N GLN A 165 -31.30 -7.68 1.81
CA GLN A 165 -32.29 -8.73 1.54
C GLN A 165 -32.89 -9.36 2.81
N GLY A 166 -32.09 -9.48 3.86
CA GLY A 166 -32.49 -10.12 5.11
C GLY A 166 -33.30 -9.23 6.06
N ASN A 167 -33.26 -7.92 5.89
CA ASN A 167 -33.93 -6.93 6.70
C ASN A 167 -35.01 -6.16 5.93
N ASP A 168 -35.05 -6.34 4.62
CA ASP A 168 -36.02 -5.72 3.75
C ASP A 168 -37.37 -6.45 3.86
N ALA A 169 -38.43 -5.69 4.16
CA ALA A 169 -39.79 -6.21 4.21
C ALA A 169 -40.38 -6.49 2.81
N PHE A 170 -39.80 -5.87 1.77
CA PHE A 170 -40.27 -5.95 0.38
C PHE A 170 -39.11 -6.22 -0.60
N PRO A 171 -38.40 -7.36 -0.52
CA PRO A 171 -37.12 -7.62 -1.20
C PRO A 171 -37.12 -7.62 -2.73
N ASP A 172 -38.25 -7.40 -3.35
CA ASP A 172 -38.45 -7.31 -4.81
C ASP A 172 -39.07 -5.97 -5.23
N GLU A 173 -39.20 -5.00 -4.30
CA GLU A 173 -39.92 -3.75 -4.53
C GLU A 173 -39.04 -2.52 -4.16
N PRO A 174 -38.30 -1.93 -5.13
CA PRO A 174 -37.23 -0.94 -4.88
C PRO A 174 -37.74 0.42 -4.35
N THR A 175 -38.95 0.55 -3.95
CA THR A 175 -39.52 1.79 -3.37
C THR A 175 -40.05 1.59 -1.96
N GLN A 176 -39.98 0.37 -1.41
CA GLN A 176 -40.43 0.02 -0.09
C GLN A 176 -39.44 -0.93 0.59
N TRP A 177 -39.08 -0.69 1.85
CA TRP A 177 -38.16 -1.53 2.64
C TRP A 177 -38.59 -1.76 4.09
N GLU A 178 -39.55 -0.96 4.58
CA GLU A 178 -40.10 -1.10 5.94
C GLU A 178 -41.61 -1.40 5.91
N ASP A 179 -42.06 -2.25 6.84
CA ASP A 179 -43.45 -2.55 7.17
C ASP A 179 -43.54 -2.71 8.69
N ARG A 180 -43.78 -1.61 9.40
CA ARG A 180 -43.70 -1.57 10.87
C ARG A 180 -44.83 -2.23 11.56
N ASP A 181 -46.02 -2.25 10.97
CA ASP A 181 -47.19 -2.85 11.58
C ASP A 181 -47.51 -4.25 11.03
N GLY A 182 -46.81 -4.67 9.96
CA GLY A 182 -46.87 -6.01 9.40
C GLY A 182 -48.13 -6.28 8.57
N ASP A 183 -48.73 -5.23 8.00
CA ASP A 183 -50.00 -5.36 7.25
C ASP A 183 -49.76 -5.65 5.75
N GLY A 184 -48.52 -5.60 5.29
CA GLY A 184 -48.10 -5.87 3.90
C GLY A 184 -48.14 -4.64 3.00
N PHE A 185 -48.28 -3.44 3.55
CA PHE A 185 -48.09 -2.18 2.85
C PHE A 185 -46.80 -1.47 3.37
N GLY A 186 -46.10 -0.79 2.49
CA GLY A 186 -44.80 -0.21 2.86
C GLY A 186 -44.92 1.18 3.50
N ASP A 187 -44.05 1.44 4.47
CA ASP A 187 -44.03 2.69 5.23
C ASP A 187 -43.55 3.92 4.43
N ASN A 188 -42.96 3.74 3.22
CA ASN A 188 -42.58 4.86 2.39
C ASN A 188 -43.78 5.46 1.66
N PRO A 189 -44.24 6.67 2.03
CA PRO A 189 -45.45 7.27 1.45
C PRO A 189 -45.32 7.66 -0.03
N ASN A 190 -44.08 7.63 -0.56
CA ASN A 190 -43.81 7.90 -1.97
C ASN A 190 -43.57 6.64 -2.79
N GLY A 191 -43.57 5.47 -2.14
CA GLY A 191 -43.34 4.18 -2.76
C GLY A 191 -44.61 3.60 -3.39
N THR A 192 -44.48 2.40 -3.95
CA THR A 192 -45.58 1.60 -4.48
C THR A 192 -46.40 1.03 -3.33
N SER A 193 -47.72 1.15 -3.39
CA SER A 193 -48.64 0.61 -2.36
C SER A 193 -48.27 1.06 -0.93
N PRO A 194 -48.20 2.37 -0.68
CA PRO A 194 -47.88 2.88 0.64
C PRO A 194 -49.01 2.58 1.65
N ASP A 195 -48.62 2.40 2.91
CA ASP A 195 -49.57 2.40 4.03
C ASP A 195 -50.27 3.75 4.15
N ALA A 196 -51.56 3.77 4.63
CA ALA A 196 -52.43 4.92 4.58
C ALA A 196 -52.28 5.88 5.77
#